data_6d8171a2743ac59276a8171b47f80a81
#
_entry.id   6d8171a2743ac59276a8171b47f80a81
#
_cell.length_a   1.000
_cell.length_b   1.000
_cell.length_c   1.000
_cell.angle_alpha   90.00
_cell.angle_beta   90.00
_cell.angle_gamma   90.00
#
_symmetry.space_group_name_H-M   'P 1'
#
loop_
_entity.id
_entity.type
_entity.pdbx_description
1 polymer ?
#
loop_
_entity_poly.entity_id
_entity_poly.type
_entity_poly.pdbx_seq_one_letter_code
_entity_poly.pdbx_strand_id
1 'polypeptide(L)'
;MHSFAAPDADPTMNLPLTPAVAPEVLTPASAASLPLAWQTLEAVPDPEIPVVSIRELGILRDVRVVTNDRGETAFEIVITPTYSGCPAMQQIAEDIAAAMTRAGLGPWHVKTVLAPAWTTDWISPEAREKLRSYGIAPPTGAHAVSADAPRKITFYGRPKDGVPCPHCGSADTEVVSAFGSTACKAHYRCRTCSEPFDYFKPY
;
A
#
# COMPACT_ATOMS: atom_id res chain seq x y z
N MET A 1 6.96 68.02 6.18
CA MET A 1 7.50 67.29 5.01
C MET A 1 8.67 66.47 5.51
N HIS A 2 8.47 65.18 5.88
CA HIS A 2 9.52 64.27 6.30
C HIS A 2 9.65 63.21 5.20
N SER A 3 10.77 63.28 4.49
CA SER A 3 11.12 62.33 3.46
C SER A 3 11.69 61.04 4.11
N PHE A 4 11.00 59.91 3.96
CA PHE A 4 11.52 58.59 4.31
C PHE A 4 12.29 58.06 3.11
N ALA A 5 13.61 57.92 3.28
CA ALA A 5 14.44 57.20 2.35
C ALA A 5 14.33 55.69 2.62
N ALA A 6 14.12 54.89 1.57
CA ALA A 6 14.12 53.44 1.61
C ALA A 6 15.55 52.92 1.77
N PRO A 7 15.80 51.82 2.51
CA PRO A 7 17.13 51.21 2.59
C PRO A 7 17.47 50.46 1.30
N ASP A 8 18.69 50.63 0.84
CA ASP A 8 19.30 49.96 -0.31
C ASP A 8 19.32 48.44 -0.10
N ALA A 9 18.75 47.69 -1.04
CA ALA A 9 18.82 46.26 -1.10
C ALA A 9 20.21 45.82 -1.63
N ASP A 10 20.94 45.07 -0.82
CA ASP A 10 22.21 44.45 -1.18
C ASP A 10 21.98 43.33 -2.21
N PRO A 11 22.57 43.40 -3.43
CA PRO A 11 22.30 42.42 -4.50
C PRO A 11 23.23 41.19 -4.46
N THR A 12 23.94 40.92 -3.37
CA THR A 12 24.90 39.78 -3.32
C THR A 12 24.52 38.71 -2.30
N MET A 13 23.29 38.19 -2.36
CA MET A 13 22.99 36.89 -1.73
C MET A 13 23.46 35.77 -2.66
N ASN A 14 24.74 35.43 -2.52
CA ASN A 14 25.31 34.26 -3.18
C ASN A 14 24.83 33.00 -2.44
N LEU A 15 23.68 32.43 -2.85
CA LEU A 15 23.21 31.13 -2.40
C LEU A 15 24.27 30.10 -2.80
N PRO A 16 24.75 29.25 -1.87
CA PRO A 16 25.64 28.17 -2.23
C PRO A 16 24.93 27.25 -3.22
N LEU A 17 25.51 27.08 -4.41
CA LEU A 17 25.11 26.08 -5.37
C LEU A 17 25.19 24.71 -4.67
N THR A 18 24.06 24.10 -4.41
CA THR A 18 24.00 22.69 -4.03
C THR A 18 24.80 21.91 -5.07
N PRO A 19 25.80 21.09 -4.67
CA PRO A 19 26.54 20.32 -5.63
C PRO A 19 25.57 19.48 -6.42
N ALA A 20 25.62 19.56 -7.75
CA ALA A 20 24.86 18.67 -8.63
C ALA A 20 25.25 17.24 -8.24
N VAL A 21 24.28 16.50 -7.69
CA VAL A 21 24.45 15.06 -7.43
C VAL A 21 24.76 14.45 -8.80
N ALA A 22 25.95 13.89 -8.93
CA ALA A 22 26.33 13.15 -10.13
C ALA A 22 25.25 12.11 -10.40
N PRO A 23 24.88 11.82 -11.67
CA PRO A 23 23.88 10.81 -11.96
C PRO A 23 24.34 9.49 -11.33
N GLU A 24 23.61 9.08 -10.31
CA GLU A 24 23.84 7.84 -9.59
C GLU A 24 23.75 6.71 -10.62
N VAL A 25 24.84 5.94 -10.77
CA VAL A 25 24.87 4.83 -11.74
C VAL A 25 23.89 3.77 -11.21
N LEU A 26 22.70 3.74 -11.79
CA LEU A 26 21.67 2.77 -11.40
C LEU A 26 22.11 1.35 -11.77
N THR A 27 21.89 0.40 -10.89
CA THR A 27 21.97 -1.00 -11.19
C THR A 27 20.90 -1.37 -12.23
N PRO A 28 21.29 -1.81 -13.44
CA PRO A 28 20.33 -2.01 -14.51
C PRO A 28 19.37 -3.16 -14.23
N ALA A 29 18.17 -3.06 -14.78
CA ALA A 29 17.19 -4.13 -14.73
C ALA A 29 17.71 -5.37 -15.46
N SER A 30 17.89 -6.46 -14.72
CA SER A 30 18.40 -7.73 -15.21
C SER A 30 17.92 -8.89 -14.35
N ALA A 31 18.07 -10.11 -14.84
CA ALA A 31 17.78 -11.29 -14.03
C ALA A 31 18.64 -11.35 -12.76
N ALA A 32 19.87 -10.85 -12.79
CA ALA A 32 20.78 -10.83 -11.65
C ALA A 32 20.37 -9.81 -10.57
N SER A 33 19.76 -8.68 -10.95
CA SER A 33 19.29 -7.64 -10.03
C SER A 33 17.84 -7.83 -9.57
N LEU A 34 17.09 -8.77 -10.17
CA LEU A 34 15.70 -9.05 -9.83
C LEU A 34 15.48 -9.44 -8.35
N PRO A 35 16.31 -10.27 -7.72
CA PRO A 35 16.15 -10.60 -6.30
C PRO A 35 16.27 -9.36 -5.39
N LEU A 36 17.18 -8.44 -5.71
CA LEU A 36 17.33 -7.20 -4.96
C LEU A 36 16.12 -6.29 -5.12
N ALA A 37 15.54 -6.23 -6.34
CA ALA A 37 14.30 -5.48 -6.57
C ALA A 37 13.12 -6.05 -5.75
N TRP A 38 12.98 -7.37 -5.71
CA TRP A 38 11.98 -8.02 -4.86
C TRP A 38 12.19 -7.68 -3.38
N GLN A 39 13.40 -7.89 -2.85
CA GLN A 39 13.73 -7.58 -1.46
C GLN A 39 13.44 -6.12 -1.10
N THR A 40 13.76 -5.20 -2.00
CA THR A 40 13.50 -3.77 -1.82
C THR A 40 12.01 -3.48 -1.72
N LEU A 41 11.21 -4.09 -2.60
CA LEU A 41 9.78 -3.82 -2.71
C LEU A 41 8.94 -4.55 -1.66
N GLU A 42 9.38 -5.72 -1.20
CA GLU A 42 8.74 -6.46 -0.10
C GLU A 42 8.77 -5.70 1.22
N ALA A 43 9.71 -4.78 1.39
CA ALA A 43 9.85 -3.95 2.57
C ALA A 43 9.01 -2.65 2.52
N VAL A 44 8.39 -2.32 1.40
CA VAL A 44 7.56 -1.10 1.26
C VAL A 44 6.29 -1.26 2.10
N PRO A 45 6.07 -0.40 3.11
CA PRO A 45 4.88 -0.49 3.96
C PRO A 45 3.64 0.01 3.21
N ASP A 46 2.47 -0.45 3.63
CA ASP A 46 1.22 0.16 3.21
C ASP A 46 1.06 1.55 3.87
N PRO A 47 0.72 2.61 3.12
CA PRO A 47 0.65 3.97 3.68
C PRO A 47 -0.50 4.17 4.68
N GLU A 48 -1.53 3.34 4.63
CA GLU A 48 -2.68 3.42 5.54
C GLU A 48 -2.56 2.48 6.74
N ILE A 49 -1.79 1.40 6.60
CA ILE A 49 -1.58 0.38 7.63
C ILE A 49 -0.08 0.04 7.72
N PRO A 50 0.76 0.92 8.31
CA PRO A 50 2.22 0.85 8.19
C PRO A 50 2.87 -0.37 8.85
N VAL A 51 2.12 -1.18 9.58
CA VAL A 51 2.60 -2.43 10.19
C VAL A 51 2.66 -3.61 9.23
N VAL A 52 2.07 -3.47 8.05
CA VAL A 52 2.09 -4.48 6.98
C VAL A 52 2.67 -3.89 5.71
N SER A 53 3.34 -4.72 4.91
CA SER A 53 3.87 -4.29 3.62
C SER A 53 2.85 -4.51 2.49
N ILE A 54 3.07 -3.81 1.38
CA ILE A 54 2.27 -4.01 0.15
C ILE A 54 2.37 -5.46 -0.37
N ARG A 55 3.46 -6.16 -0.08
CA ARG A 55 3.63 -7.58 -0.39
C ARG A 55 2.76 -8.46 0.50
N GLU A 56 2.78 -8.23 1.81
CA GLU A 56 2.02 -8.97 2.81
C GLU A 56 0.50 -8.82 2.62
N LEU A 57 0.06 -7.64 2.16
CA LEU A 57 -1.33 -7.42 1.78
C LEU A 57 -1.71 -7.99 0.40
N GLY A 58 -0.74 -8.50 -0.38
CA GLY A 58 -0.99 -8.99 -1.72
C GLY A 58 -1.29 -7.89 -2.76
N ILE A 59 -0.95 -6.63 -2.45
CA ILE A 59 -1.00 -5.50 -3.39
C ILE A 59 0.13 -5.62 -4.41
N LEU A 60 1.37 -5.89 -3.96
CA LEU A 60 2.49 -6.21 -4.84
C LEU A 60 2.30 -7.62 -5.39
N ARG A 61 2.10 -7.73 -6.71
CA ARG A 61 1.79 -8.99 -7.40
C ARG A 61 2.98 -9.64 -8.03
N ASP A 62 3.78 -8.83 -8.72
CA ASP A 62 4.90 -9.34 -9.51
C ASP A 62 5.96 -8.25 -9.69
N VAL A 63 7.20 -8.68 -9.83
CA VAL A 63 8.35 -7.87 -10.24
C VAL A 63 9.10 -8.67 -11.29
N ARG A 64 9.20 -8.14 -12.49
CA ARG A 64 9.86 -8.84 -13.60
C ARG A 64 10.68 -7.88 -14.45
N VAL A 65 11.64 -8.42 -15.15
CA VAL A 65 12.41 -7.68 -16.15
C VAL A 65 11.69 -7.79 -17.49
N VAL A 66 11.41 -6.66 -18.09
CA VAL A 66 10.79 -6.55 -19.42
C VAL A 66 11.73 -5.81 -20.37
N THR A 67 11.68 -6.16 -21.64
CA THR A 67 12.44 -5.47 -22.68
C THR A 67 11.43 -4.84 -23.64
N ASN A 68 11.58 -3.54 -23.90
CA ASN A 68 10.75 -2.83 -24.86
C ASN A 68 11.21 -3.07 -26.30
N ASP A 69 10.47 -2.56 -27.28
CA ASP A 69 10.77 -2.71 -28.71
C ASP A 69 12.09 -2.06 -29.15
N ARG A 70 12.68 -1.21 -28.31
CA ARG A 70 13.99 -0.56 -28.52
C ARG A 70 15.16 -1.36 -27.92
N GLY A 71 14.88 -2.51 -27.30
CA GLY A 71 15.88 -3.32 -26.63
C GLY A 71 16.28 -2.79 -25.23
N GLU A 72 15.58 -1.79 -24.70
CA GLU A 72 15.82 -1.26 -23.36
C GLU A 72 15.13 -2.15 -22.33
N THR A 73 15.84 -2.53 -21.28
CA THR A 73 15.30 -3.33 -20.18
C THR A 73 14.87 -2.46 -19.01
N ALA A 74 13.75 -2.83 -18.38
CA ALA A 74 13.23 -2.17 -17.19
C ALA A 74 12.61 -3.20 -16.23
N PHE A 75 12.53 -2.85 -14.93
CA PHE A 75 11.66 -3.58 -14.01
C PHE A 75 10.21 -3.16 -14.25
N GLU A 76 9.33 -4.11 -14.55
CA GLU A 76 7.89 -3.94 -14.49
C GLU A 76 7.42 -4.39 -13.10
N ILE A 77 6.86 -3.45 -12.33
CA ILE A 77 6.36 -3.68 -10.97
C ILE A 77 4.85 -3.71 -11.05
N VAL A 78 4.25 -4.88 -10.82
CA VAL A 78 2.82 -5.10 -10.97
C VAL A 78 2.14 -4.99 -9.61
N ILE A 79 1.15 -4.08 -9.52
CA ILE A 79 0.35 -3.88 -8.31
C ILE A 79 -1.15 -3.99 -8.62
N THR A 80 -1.92 -4.40 -7.60
CA THR A 80 -3.38 -4.52 -7.69
C THR A 80 -4.02 -3.82 -6.49
N PRO A 81 -4.95 -2.88 -6.70
CA PRO A 81 -5.65 -2.23 -5.60
C PRO A 81 -6.59 -3.20 -4.88
N THR A 82 -6.80 -3.01 -3.58
CA THR A 82 -7.74 -3.80 -2.78
C THR A 82 -9.20 -3.59 -3.22
N TYR A 83 -9.49 -2.45 -3.83
CA TYR A 83 -10.76 -2.13 -4.52
C TYR A 83 -10.51 -1.09 -5.61
N SER A 84 -11.37 -1.09 -6.63
CA SER A 84 -11.26 -0.13 -7.74
C SER A 84 -11.51 1.30 -7.24
N GLY A 85 -10.51 2.17 -7.31
CA GLY A 85 -10.60 3.55 -6.81
C GLY A 85 -9.97 3.76 -5.44
N CYS A 86 -9.11 2.84 -4.98
CA CYS A 86 -8.31 3.03 -3.77
C CYS A 86 -7.42 4.28 -3.91
N PRO A 87 -7.58 5.30 -3.03
CA PRO A 87 -6.79 6.52 -3.10
C PRO A 87 -5.32 6.32 -2.74
N ALA A 88 -5.00 5.25 -2.00
CA ALA A 88 -3.64 4.93 -1.60
C ALA A 88 -2.73 4.51 -2.77
N MET A 89 -3.30 4.16 -3.94
CA MET A 89 -2.50 3.64 -5.07
C MET A 89 -1.46 4.63 -5.58
N GLN A 90 -1.76 5.93 -5.56
CA GLN A 90 -0.79 6.96 -5.93
C GLN A 90 0.37 6.99 -4.93
N GLN A 91 0.08 7.02 -3.64
CA GLN A 91 1.12 7.01 -2.59
C GLN A 91 1.95 5.73 -2.65
N ILE A 92 1.32 4.57 -2.86
CA ILE A 92 2.04 3.29 -3.04
C ILE A 92 3.01 3.37 -4.23
N ALA A 93 2.59 3.95 -5.36
CA ALA A 93 3.46 4.11 -6.51
C ALA A 93 4.64 5.06 -6.22
N GLU A 94 4.42 6.13 -5.47
CA GLU A 94 5.46 7.06 -5.02
C GLU A 94 6.44 6.39 -4.04
N ASP A 95 5.94 5.58 -3.10
CA ASP A 95 6.76 4.84 -2.14
C ASP A 95 7.61 3.75 -2.82
N ILE A 96 7.05 3.07 -3.83
CA ILE A 96 7.78 2.16 -4.72
C ILE A 96 8.90 2.92 -5.43
N ALA A 97 8.59 4.08 -6.03
CA ALA A 97 9.56 4.91 -6.71
C ALA A 97 10.71 5.33 -5.80
N ALA A 98 10.37 5.78 -4.59
CA ALA A 98 11.36 6.16 -3.59
C ALA A 98 12.23 4.97 -3.14
N ALA A 99 11.64 3.78 -2.98
CA ALA A 99 12.37 2.57 -2.60
C ALA A 99 13.36 2.13 -3.70
N MET A 100 12.91 2.07 -4.96
CA MET A 100 13.75 1.72 -6.11
C MET A 100 14.89 2.72 -6.31
N THR A 101 14.61 4.01 -6.18
CA THR A 101 15.63 5.07 -6.27
C THR A 101 16.67 4.94 -5.17
N ARG A 102 16.24 4.77 -3.89
CA ARG A 102 17.19 4.58 -2.77
C ARG A 102 18.05 3.34 -2.93
N ALA A 103 17.51 2.28 -3.53
CA ALA A 103 18.27 1.06 -3.82
C ALA A 103 19.19 1.18 -5.05
N GLY A 104 19.15 2.32 -5.76
CA GLY A 104 19.92 2.52 -6.98
C GLY A 104 19.51 1.54 -8.11
N LEU A 105 18.24 1.13 -8.16
CA LEU A 105 17.73 0.18 -9.14
C LEU A 105 16.96 0.91 -10.24
N GLY A 106 17.15 0.51 -11.50
CA GLY A 106 16.40 1.10 -12.61
C GLY A 106 16.90 0.70 -14.00
N PRO A 107 16.22 1.14 -15.04
CA PRO A 107 14.92 1.83 -15.01
C PRO A 107 13.76 0.91 -14.54
N TRP A 108 12.65 1.51 -14.15
CA TRP A 108 11.46 0.79 -13.71
C TRP A 108 10.18 1.53 -14.11
N HIS A 109 9.05 0.81 -14.14
CA HIS A 109 7.71 1.36 -14.24
C HIS A 109 6.72 0.56 -13.39
N VAL A 110 5.72 1.24 -12.85
CA VAL A 110 4.64 0.63 -12.07
C VAL A 110 3.45 0.39 -12.99
N LYS A 111 2.93 -0.85 -12.96
CA LYS A 111 1.76 -1.26 -13.71
C LYS A 111 0.64 -1.67 -12.78
N THR A 112 -0.45 -0.94 -12.78
CA THR A 112 -1.65 -1.32 -12.04
C THR A 112 -2.50 -2.27 -12.89
N VAL A 113 -2.86 -3.42 -12.29
CA VAL A 113 -3.76 -4.40 -12.90
C VAL A 113 -4.98 -4.61 -12.02
N LEU A 114 -6.15 -4.73 -12.66
CA LEU A 114 -7.43 -4.95 -11.98
C LEU A 114 -7.95 -6.40 -12.12
N ALA A 115 -7.28 -7.19 -12.96
CA ALA A 115 -7.63 -8.60 -13.19
C ALA A 115 -6.38 -9.48 -13.03
N PRO A 116 -6.46 -10.59 -12.25
CA PRO A 116 -7.61 -10.92 -11.39
C PRO A 116 -7.83 -9.86 -10.31
N ALA A 117 -9.09 -9.68 -9.90
CA ALA A 117 -9.40 -8.74 -8.83
C ALA A 117 -8.72 -9.19 -7.53
N TRP A 118 -8.31 -8.22 -6.73
CA TRP A 118 -7.73 -8.48 -5.41
C TRP A 118 -8.73 -9.23 -4.51
N THR A 119 -8.21 -10.10 -3.67
CA THR A 119 -9.00 -10.86 -2.68
C THR A 119 -8.24 -10.92 -1.36
N THR A 120 -8.97 -10.95 -0.27
CA THR A 120 -8.41 -11.09 1.09
C THR A 120 -7.65 -12.40 1.32
N ASP A 121 -7.79 -13.38 0.42
CA ASP A 121 -7.02 -14.63 0.48
C ASP A 121 -5.53 -14.41 0.17
N TRP A 122 -5.19 -13.26 -0.44
CA TRP A 122 -3.81 -12.89 -0.73
C TRP A 122 -3.08 -12.24 0.46
N ILE A 123 -3.82 -11.90 1.52
CA ILE A 123 -3.22 -11.42 2.77
C ILE A 123 -2.50 -12.58 3.45
N SER A 124 -1.20 -12.40 3.70
CA SER A 124 -0.40 -13.44 4.34
C SER A 124 -0.88 -13.73 5.78
N PRO A 125 -0.63 -14.95 6.31
CA PRO A 125 -0.94 -15.26 7.71
C PRO A 125 -0.26 -14.31 8.69
N GLU A 126 0.99 -13.92 8.41
CA GLU A 126 1.78 -12.98 9.22
C GLU A 126 1.14 -11.59 9.21
N ALA A 127 0.66 -11.13 8.04
CA ALA A 127 -0.05 -9.86 7.93
C ALA A 127 -1.34 -9.85 8.74
N ARG A 128 -2.10 -10.96 8.76
CA ARG A 128 -3.31 -11.08 9.57
C ARG A 128 -3.02 -10.95 11.06
N GLU A 129 -1.89 -11.49 11.53
CA GLU A 129 -1.48 -11.35 12.91
C GLU A 129 -0.99 -9.94 13.23
N LYS A 130 -0.23 -9.31 12.32
CA LYS A 130 0.18 -7.91 12.44
C LYS A 130 -1.03 -6.97 12.50
N LEU A 131 -2.04 -7.18 11.65
CA LEU A 131 -3.29 -6.42 11.68
C LEU A 131 -3.95 -6.55 13.04
N ARG A 132 -4.12 -7.78 13.56
CA ARG A 132 -4.73 -8.04 14.88
C ARG A 132 -3.97 -7.33 15.99
N SER A 133 -2.66 -7.47 16.02
CA SER A 133 -1.80 -6.83 17.05
C SER A 133 -1.84 -5.30 16.96
N TYR A 134 -2.12 -4.76 15.79
CA TYR A 134 -2.27 -3.32 15.57
C TYR A 134 -3.67 -2.80 15.94
N GLY A 135 -4.61 -3.67 16.30
CA GLY A 135 -5.98 -3.31 16.65
C GLY A 135 -6.95 -3.31 15.47
N ILE A 136 -6.58 -3.91 14.35
CA ILE A 136 -7.44 -4.11 13.17
C ILE A 136 -7.85 -5.58 13.13
N ALA A 137 -9.15 -5.86 13.22
CA ALA A 137 -9.64 -7.22 13.03
C ALA A 137 -9.40 -7.67 11.58
N PRO A 138 -8.65 -8.75 11.34
CA PRO A 138 -8.41 -9.25 9.99
C PRO A 138 -9.70 -9.83 9.40
N PRO A 139 -9.80 -9.95 8.06
CA PRO A 139 -10.98 -10.50 7.41
C PRO A 139 -11.23 -11.93 7.87
N THR A 140 -12.49 -12.21 8.26
CA THR A 140 -12.98 -13.54 8.66
C THR A 140 -13.64 -14.23 7.47
N GLY A 141 -13.35 -15.50 7.29
CA GLY A 141 -13.89 -16.32 6.20
C GLY A 141 -12.90 -16.48 5.04
N ALA A 142 -12.71 -17.73 4.60
CA ALA A 142 -12.05 -18.03 3.34
C ALA A 142 -13.10 -17.89 2.23
N HIS A 143 -12.99 -16.88 1.39
CA HIS A 143 -13.72 -16.86 0.13
C HIS A 143 -12.86 -17.58 -0.91
N ALA A 144 -12.84 -18.92 -0.85
CA ALA A 144 -12.36 -19.72 -1.97
C ALA A 144 -13.33 -19.52 -3.15
N VAL A 145 -13.14 -18.43 -3.89
CA VAL A 145 -13.82 -18.25 -5.17
C VAL A 145 -12.94 -18.94 -6.20
N SER A 146 -13.39 -20.09 -6.69
CA SER A 146 -12.80 -20.64 -7.93
C SER A 146 -12.92 -19.59 -9.02
N ALA A 147 -11.83 -19.40 -9.79
CA ALA A 147 -11.72 -18.36 -10.83
C ALA A 147 -12.82 -18.43 -11.91
N ASP A 148 -13.55 -19.52 -12.02
CA ASP A 148 -14.56 -19.82 -13.04
C ASP A 148 -16.02 -19.70 -12.56
N ALA A 149 -16.29 -19.32 -11.31
CA ALA A 149 -17.67 -19.17 -10.85
C ALA A 149 -18.23 -17.78 -11.17
N PRO A 150 -19.48 -17.68 -11.69
CA PRO A 150 -20.11 -16.39 -11.90
C PRO A 150 -20.19 -15.66 -10.56
N ARG A 151 -19.60 -14.46 -10.50
CA ARG A 151 -19.58 -13.63 -9.28
C ARG A 151 -21.01 -13.28 -8.90
N LYS A 152 -21.52 -13.92 -7.87
CA LYS A 152 -22.65 -13.38 -7.12
C LYS A 152 -22.16 -12.10 -6.48
N ILE A 153 -22.77 -10.97 -6.82
CA ILE A 153 -22.61 -9.73 -6.05
C ILE A 153 -23.22 -10.01 -4.69
N THR A 154 -22.38 -10.39 -3.74
CA THR A 154 -22.83 -10.57 -2.36
C THR A 154 -22.79 -9.19 -1.74
N PHE A 155 -23.97 -8.60 -1.51
CA PHE A 155 -24.05 -7.45 -0.62
C PHE A 155 -23.49 -7.89 0.73
N TYR A 156 -22.52 -7.13 1.25
CA TYR A 156 -21.86 -7.42 2.52
C TYR A 156 -22.90 -7.58 3.63
N GLY A 157 -23.35 -8.82 3.84
CA GLY A 157 -24.10 -9.20 5.03
C GLY A 157 -23.17 -9.15 6.24
N ARG A 158 -23.70 -8.76 7.40
CA ARG A 158 -22.99 -8.95 8.67
C ARG A 158 -22.41 -10.36 8.71
N PRO A 159 -21.13 -10.54 9.11
CA PRO A 159 -20.63 -11.87 9.41
C PRO A 159 -21.61 -12.53 10.39
N LYS A 160 -22.14 -13.71 10.04
CA LYS A 160 -23.15 -14.39 10.85
C LYS A 160 -22.65 -14.70 12.26
N ASP A 161 -21.34 -14.84 12.42
CA ASP A 161 -20.67 -15.24 13.66
C ASP A 161 -20.00 -14.08 14.40
N GLY A 162 -20.29 -12.83 14.01
CA GLY A 162 -19.62 -11.63 14.56
C GLY A 162 -18.19 -11.47 14.05
N VAL A 163 -17.60 -10.31 14.32
CA VAL A 163 -16.19 -10.02 14.05
C VAL A 163 -15.43 -10.10 15.38
N PRO A 164 -14.48 -11.02 15.56
CA PRO A 164 -13.74 -11.09 16.82
C PRO A 164 -13.01 -9.77 17.11
N CYS A 165 -13.18 -9.25 18.31
CA CYS A 165 -12.49 -8.06 18.79
C CYS A 165 -10.97 -8.33 18.84
N PRO A 166 -10.11 -7.51 18.22
CA PRO A 166 -8.67 -7.70 18.24
C PRO A 166 -8.06 -7.52 19.64
N HIS A 167 -8.76 -6.79 20.55
CA HIS A 167 -8.28 -6.50 21.89
C HIS A 167 -8.58 -7.59 22.92
N CYS A 168 -9.80 -8.16 22.88
CA CYS A 168 -10.22 -9.14 23.90
C CYS A 168 -10.71 -10.48 23.35
N GLY A 169 -10.76 -10.63 22.01
CA GLY A 169 -11.20 -11.87 21.34
C GLY A 169 -12.71 -12.11 21.35
N SER A 170 -13.52 -11.29 22.02
CA SER A 170 -14.98 -11.47 22.07
C SER A 170 -15.62 -11.31 20.70
N ALA A 171 -16.55 -12.20 20.36
CA ALA A 171 -17.38 -12.09 19.16
C ALA A 171 -18.62 -11.17 19.36
N ASP A 172 -18.89 -10.72 20.60
CA ASP A 172 -19.98 -9.78 20.88
C ASP A 172 -19.57 -8.36 20.49
N THR A 173 -19.72 -8.08 19.19
CA THR A 173 -19.32 -6.83 18.55
C THR A 173 -20.45 -6.28 17.70
N GLU A 174 -20.45 -4.96 17.51
CA GLU A 174 -21.42 -4.26 16.67
C GLU A 174 -20.76 -3.36 15.65
N VAL A 175 -21.41 -3.22 14.49
CA VAL A 175 -21.00 -2.26 13.46
C VAL A 175 -21.39 -0.87 13.91
N VAL A 176 -20.41 0.04 13.98
CA VAL A 176 -20.63 1.47 14.20
C VAL A 176 -20.80 2.17 12.85
N SER A 177 -19.94 1.84 11.88
CA SER A 177 -20.01 2.35 10.51
C SER A 177 -19.55 1.30 9.51
N ALA A 178 -20.24 1.21 8.37
CA ALA A 178 -19.84 0.36 7.25
C ALA A 178 -18.54 0.81 6.57
N PHE A 179 -18.10 2.04 6.84
CA PHE A 179 -16.86 2.62 6.34
C PHE A 179 -16.06 3.16 7.53
N GLY A 180 -14.79 2.73 7.62
CA GLY A 180 -13.80 3.25 8.55
C GLY A 180 -13.08 4.47 8.00
N SER A 181 -11.81 4.66 8.38
CA SER A 181 -10.93 5.70 7.82
C SER A 181 -10.76 5.56 6.30
N THR A 182 -10.89 4.33 5.80
CA THR A 182 -10.81 3.99 4.37
C THR A 182 -11.93 3.04 3.99
N ALA A 183 -12.22 2.93 2.68
CA ALA A 183 -13.33 2.11 2.19
C ALA A 183 -13.10 0.61 2.38
N CYS A 184 -11.85 0.16 2.49
CA CYS A 184 -11.50 -1.24 2.76
C CYS A 184 -11.75 -1.66 4.22
N LYS A 185 -11.99 -0.70 5.14
CA LYS A 185 -12.26 -0.96 6.55
C LYS A 185 -13.69 -0.59 6.91
N ALA A 186 -14.22 -1.24 7.95
CA ALA A 186 -15.45 -0.86 8.65
C ALA A 186 -15.12 -0.59 10.11
N HIS A 187 -15.87 0.28 10.74
CA HIS A 187 -15.67 0.63 12.15
C HIS A 187 -16.62 -0.17 13.02
N TYR A 188 -16.07 -0.84 14.02
CA TYR A 188 -16.76 -1.69 14.97
C TYR A 188 -16.54 -1.25 16.41
N ARG A 189 -17.38 -1.74 17.31
CA ARG A 189 -17.25 -1.61 18.75
C ARG A 189 -17.45 -2.97 19.40
N CYS A 190 -16.57 -3.30 20.33
CA CYS A 190 -16.76 -4.47 21.19
C CYS A 190 -17.71 -4.15 22.34
N ARG A 191 -18.73 -4.98 22.57
CA ARG A 191 -19.66 -4.80 23.69
C ARG A 191 -19.10 -5.34 25.00
N THR A 192 -18.10 -6.23 24.94
CA THR A 192 -17.48 -6.83 26.12
C THR A 192 -16.45 -5.90 26.75
N CYS A 193 -15.49 -5.37 25.98
CA CYS A 193 -14.43 -4.48 26.51
C CYS A 193 -14.68 -3.00 26.19
N SER A 194 -15.74 -2.67 25.44
CA SER A 194 -16.15 -1.32 25.03
C SER A 194 -15.20 -0.62 24.06
N GLU A 195 -14.10 -1.27 23.66
CA GLU A 195 -13.12 -0.69 22.73
C GLU A 195 -13.64 -0.62 21.30
N PRO A 196 -13.45 0.52 20.61
CA PRO A 196 -13.64 0.62 19.17
C PRO A 196 -12.48 -0.03 18.43
N PHE A 197 -12.72 -0.52 17.22
CA PHE A 197 -11.68 -1.09 16.36
C PHE A 197 -12.08 -1.06 14.89
N ASP A 198 -11.10 -1.12 14.00
CA ASP A 198 -11.34 -1.28 12.58
C ASP A 198 -11.41 -2.76 12.20
N TYR A 199 -12.28 -3.09 11.27
CA TYR A 199 -12.39 -4.40 10.64
C TYR A 199 -12.00 -4.31 9.17
N PHE A 200 -10.99 -5.06 8.76
CA PHE A 200 -10.63 -5.19 7.34
C PHE A 200 -11.69 -6.04 6.64
N LYS A 201 -12.45 -5.44 5.72
CA LYS A 201 -13.58 -6.10 5.06
C LYS A 201 -13.12 -7.21 4.11
N PRO A 202 -13.84 -8.35 4.01
CA PRO A 202 -13.56 -9.38 3.02
C PRO A 202 -13.93 -8.89 1.60
N TYR A 203 -13.08 -9.21 0.62
CA TYR A 203 -13.27 -8.94 -0.80
C TYR A 203 -13.04 -10.20 -1.63
#